data_5c6dbeda71e039cedc974933e34938fa
#
_entry.id   5c6dbeda71e039cedc974933e34938fa
#
_cell.length_a   1.000
_cell.length_b   1.000
_cell.length_c   1.000
_cell.angle_alpha   90.00
_cell.angle_beta   90.00
_cell.angle_gamma   90.00
#
_symmetry.space_group_name_H-M   'P 1'
#
loop_
_entity.id
_entity.type
_entity.pdbx_description
1 polymer ?
#
loop_
_entity_poly.entity_id
_entity_poly.type
_entity_poly.pdbx_seq_one_letter_code
_entity_poly.pdbx_strand_id
1 'polypeptide(L)'
;MNEKKWSVEIVIDEHDADENGSRTRAQARLRTRDTHTLVGVGLARRNPADTEIPEIGDELATARALADLAHQLIELTAADVEAATHSHSRVHLTE
;
A
#
# COMPACT_ATOMS: atom_id res chain seq x y z
N MET A 1 -4.57 8.00 -28.50
CA MET A 1 -4.69 7.31 -27.20
C MET A 1 -3.44 7.54 -26.36
N ASN A 2 -3.62 8.03 -25.15
CA ASN A 2 -2.49 8.29 -24.26
C ASN A 2 -2.31 7.16 -23.28
N GLU A 3 -1.08 6.67 -23.17
CA GLU A 3 -0.72 5.62 -22.23
C GLU A 3 -0.03 6.26 -21.04
N LYS A 4 -0.43 5.86 -19.84
CA LYS A 4 0.22 6.27 -18.60
C LYS A 4 0.72 5.02 -17.89
N LYS A 5 1.92 5.13 -17.35
CA LYS A 5 2.51 4.00 -16.62
C LYS A 5 2.82 4.41 -15.19
N TRP A 6 2.27 3.66 -14.25
CA TRP A 6 2.64 3.76 -12.85
C TRP A 6 3.36 2.47 -12.48
N SER A 7 4.20 2.55 -11.48
CA SER A 7 4.92 1.37 -11.00
C SER A 7 4.75 1.20 -9.51
N VAL A 8 4.83 -0.05 -9.08
CA VAL A 8 4.83 -0.40 -7.66
C VAL A 8 6.09 -1.17 -7.37
N GLU A 9 6.90 -0.67 -6.46
CA GLU A 9 8.09 -1.38 -5.99
C GLU A 9 7.78 -2.06 -4.68
N ILE A 10 8.11 -3.34 -4.60
CA ILE A 10 7.93 -4.10 -3.37
C ILE A 10 9.29 -4.24 -2.70
N VAL A 11 9.38 -3.77 -1.45
CA VAL A 11 10.57 -3.91 -0.62
C VAL A 11 10.22 -4.82 0.56
N ILE A 12 10.97 -5.89 0.73
CA ILE A 12 10.71 -6.88 1.76
C ILE A 12 11.87 -6.92 2.74
N ASP A 13 11.56 -6.74 4.01
CA ASP A 13 12.51 -6.87 5.10
C ASP A 13 12.14 -8.07 5.95
N GLU A 14 13.08 -8.97 6.16
CA GLU A 14 12.89 -10.14 6.99
C GLU A 14 13.70 -9.99 8.27
N HIS A 15 13.06 -10.27 9.40
CA HIS A 15 13.73 -10.34 10.70
C HIS A 15 13.88 -11.80 11.07
N ASP A 16 15.10 -12.15 11.44
CA ASP A 16 15.44 -13.52 11.81
C ASP A 16 14.58 -14.04 12.96
N ALA A 17 14.42 -15.35 12.99
CA ALA A 17 13.66 -16.02 14.05
C ALA A 17 14.30 -15.78 15.41
N ASP A 18 13.50 -15.35 16.37
CA ASP A 18 13.86 -15.22 17.76
C ASP A 18 12.84 -16.00 18.61
N GLU A 19 12.78 -15.73 19.91
CA GLU A 19 11.82 -16.39 20.81
C GLU A 19 10.36 -16.19 20.37
N ASN A 20 10.09 -15.12 19.65
CA ASN A 20 8.74 -14.76 19.20
C ASN A 20 8.46 -15.19 17.76
N GLY A 21 9.42 -15.87 17.13
CA GLY A 21 9.31 -16.29 15.73
C GLY A 21 9.93 -15.29 14.78
N SER A 22 9.71 -15.50 13.50
CA SER A 22 10.21 -14.61 12.47
C SER A 22 9.14 -13.61 12.03
N ARG A 23 9.57 -12.48 11.50
CA ARG A 23 8.68 -11.42 11.02
C ARG A 23 9.12 -10.99 9.63
N THR A 24 8.15 -10.73 8.81
CA THR A 24 8.37 -10.18 7.46
C THR A 24 7.57 -8.89 7.33
N ARG A 25 8.22 -7.85 6.85
CA ARG A 25 7.57 -6.58 6.56
C ARG A 25 7.75 -6.28 5.08
N ALA A 26 6.66 -5.95 4.42
CA ALA A 26 6.70 -5.52 3.04
C ALA A 26 6.19 -4.09 2.91
N GLN A 27 6.78 -3.35 1.98
CA GLN A 27 6.32 -2.03 1.61
C GLN A 27 6.00 -2.06 0.12
N ALA A 28 4.81 -1.60 -0.23
CA ALA A 28 4.41 -1.41 -1.62
C ALA A 28 4.45 0.08 -1.92
N ARG A 29 5.43 0.50 -2.71
CA ARG A 29 5.66 1.91 -3.02
C ARG A 29 5.14 2.23 -4.40
N LEU A 30 4.11 3.05 -4.47
CA LEU A 30 3.53 3.48 -5.74
C LEU A 30 4.27 4.70 -6.25
N ARG A 31 4.69 4.63 -7.50
CA ARG A 31 5.25 5.77 -8.22
C ARG A 31 4.35 6.13 -9.37
N THR A 32 3.90 7.37 -9.38
CA THR A 32 3.16 7.95 -10.48
C THR A 32 4.05 8.95 -11.21
N ARG A 33 3.53 9.60 -12.22
CA ARG A 33 4.26 10.66 -12.91
C ARG A 33 4.53 11.85 -11.99
N ASP A 34 3.60 12.10 -11.09
CA ASP A 34 3.76 13.17 -10.11
C ASP A 34 4.59 12.66 -8.94
N THR A 35 5.09 13.58 -8.15
CA THR A 35 6.00 13.25 -7.06
C THR A 35 5.34 12.57 -5.87
N HIS A 36 4.04 12.37 -5.90
CA HIS A 36 3.33 11.73 -4.80
C HIS A 36 3.62 10.24 -4.76
N THR A 37 4.25 9.81 -3.69
CA THR A 37 4.52 8.41 -3.44
C THR A 37 3.61 7.94 -2.31
N LEU A 38 2.73 6.99 -2.60
CA LEU A 38 1.96 6.30 -1.58
C LEU A 38 2.69 5.03 -1.20
N VAL A 39 2.68 4.69 0.07
CA VAL A 39 3.34 3.49 0.57
C VAL A 39 2.35 2.68 1.39
N GLY A 40 2.08 1.46 0.93
CA GLY A 40 1.33 0.49 1.70
C GLY A 40 2.28 -0.39 2.49
N VAL A 41 1.89 -0.81 3.68
CA VAL A 41 2.71 -1.65 4.55
C VAL A 41 1.95 -2.91 4.93
N GLY A 42 2.62 -4.03 4.83
CA GLY A 42 2.09 -5.32 5.24
C GLY A 42 3.06 -6.06 6.14
N LEU A 43 2.52 -6.76 7.10
CA LEU A 43 3.29 -7.53 8.06
C LEU A 43 2.81 -8.97 8.06
N ALA A 44 3.76 -9.89 8.17
CA ALA A 44 3.49 -11.30 8.37
C ALA A 44 4.36 -11.79 9.52
N ARG A 45 3.78 -12.64 10.35
CA ARG A 45 4.48 -13.18 11.51
C ARG A 45 4.33 -14.69 11.52
N ARG A 46 5.45 -15.40 11.74
CA ARG A 46 5.46 -16.84 11.91
C ARG A 46 5.67 -17.16 13.40
N ASN A 47 4.82 -18.01 13.92
CA ASN A 47 5.00 -18.51 15.29
C ASN A 47 6.21 -19.47 15.35
N PRO A 48 6.94 -19.52 16.49
CA PRO A 48 8.10 -20.40 16.61
C PRO A 48 7.78 -21.88 16.36
N ALA A 49 6.55 -22.30 16.63
CA ALA A 49 6.12 -23.68 16.45
C ALA A 49 5.84 -24.05 14.99
N ASP A 50 5.69 -23.06 14.11
CA ASP A 50 5.36 -23.31 12.71
C ASP A 50 6.62 -23.62 11.90
N THR A 51 6.44 -24.43 10.85
CA THR A 51 7.52 -24.68 9.91
C THR A 51 7.89 -23.40 9.19
N GLU A 52 9.18 -23.13 9.10
CA GLU A 52 9.66 -21.95 8.43
C GLU A 52 9.66 -22.14 6.91
N ILE A 53 8.82 -21.38 6.23
CA ILE A 53 8.76 -21.32 4.77
C ILE A 53 8.81 -19.84 4.42
N PRO A 54 9.99 -19.29 4.13
CA PRO A 54 10.17 -17.86 3.92
C PRO A 54 9.26 -17.27 2.85
N GLU A 55 9.00 -18.02 1.79
CA GLU A 55 8.16 -17.55 0.68
C GLU A 55 6.74 -17.23 1.12
N ILE A 56 6.21 -17.96 2.09
CA ILE A 56 4.86 -17.72 2.60
C ILE A 56 4.81 -16.37 3.30
N GLY A 57 5.82 -16.07 4.12
CA GLY A 57 5.91 -14.78 4.80
C GLY A 57 6.02 -13.63 3.81
N ASP A 58 6.86 -13.79 2.80
CA ASP A 58 7.06 -12.78 1.75
C ASP A 58 5.76 -12.52 0.98
N GLU A 59 5.09 -13.59 0.57
CA GLU A 59 3.83 -13.48 -0.19
C GLU A 59 2.74 -12.81 0.65
N LEU A 60 2.57 -13.23 1.90
CA LEU A 60 1.53 -12.70 2.77
C LEU A 60 1.78 -11.24 3.12
N ALA A 61 3.01 -10.89 3.48
CA ALA A 61 3.36 -9.51 3.79
C ALA A 61 3.16 -8.62 2.56
N THR A 62 3.56 -9.09 1.39
CA THR A 62 3.37 -8.36 0.12
C THR A 62 1.90 -8.18 -0.19
N ALA A 63 1.08 -9.22 -0.04
CA ALA A 63 -0.36 -9.13 -0.27
C ALA A 63 -0.99 -8.09 0.64
N ARG A 64 -0.61 -8.08 1.90
CA ARG A 64 -1.11 -7.11 2.88
C ARG A 64 -0.64 -5.68 2.56
N ALA A 65 0.59 -5.53 2.10
CA ALA A 65 1.11 -4.23 1.68
C ALA A 65 0.35 -3.68 0.47
N LEU A 66 0.06 -4.54 -0.49
CA LEU A 66 -0.72 -4.15 -1.68
C LEU A 66 -2.16 -3.81 -1.31
N ALA A 67 -2.76 -4.57 -0.39
CA ALA A 67 -4.12 -4.28 0.09
C ALA A 67 -4.16 -2.92 0.79
N ASP A 68 -3.17 -2.62 1.62
CA ASP A 68 -3.05 -1.33 2.29
C ASP A 68 -2.90 -0.19 1.28
N LEU A 69 -2.04 -0.38 0.28
CA LEU A 69 -1.86 0.60 -0.79
C LEU A 69 -3.16 0.84 -1.55
N ALA A 70 -3.88 -0.24 -1.90
CA ALA A 70 -5.16 -0.12 -2.59
C ALA A 70 -6.17 0.65 -1.76
N HIS A 71 -6.22 0.41 -0.46
CA HIS A 71 -7.12 1.11 0.46
C HIS A 71 -6.78 2.61 0.51
N GLN A 72 -5.50 2.96 0.59
CA GLN A 72 -5.07 4.35 0.57
C GLN A 72 -5.46 5.05 -0.74
N LEU A 73 -5.34 4.35 -1.86
CA LEU A 73 -5.76 4.90 -3.16
C LEU A 73 -7.27 5.18 -3.19
N ILE A 74 -8.06 4.29 -2.63
CA ILE A 74 -9.51 4.48 -2.56
C ILE A 74 -9.85 5.69 -1.70
N GLU A 75 -9.20 5.82 -0.55
CA GLU A 75 -9.40 6.97 0.34
C GLU A 75 -9.00 8.28 -0.33
N LEU A 76 -7.88 8.28 -1.02
CA LEU A 76 -7.40 9.46 -1.76
C LEU A 76 -8.39 9.84 -2.86
N THR A 77 -8.91 8.86 -3.60
CA THR A 77 -9.90 9.08 -4.64
C THR A 77 -11.16 9.70 -4.07
N ALA A 78 -11.64 9.18 -2.94
CA ALA A 78 -12.83 9.72 -2.28
C ALA A 78 -12.61 11.18 -1.83
N ALA A 79 -11.45 11.48 -1.28
CA ALA A 79 -11.09 12.83 -0.88
C ALA A 79 -11.02 13.78 -2.07
N ASP A 80 -10.44 13.32 -3.18
CA ASP A 80 -10.32 14.12 -4.39
C ASP A 80 -11.69 14.39 -5.02
N VAL A 81 -12.56 13.41 -5.03
CA VAL A 81 -13.93 13.56 -5.52
C VAL A 81 -14.69 14.56 -4.65
N GLU A 82 -14.57 14.44 -3.35
CA GLU A 82 -15.23 15.36 -2.41
C GLU A 82 -14.72 16.79 -2.61
N ALA A 83 -13.42 16.98 -2.73
CA ALA A 83 -12.83 18.28 -2.96
C ALA A 83 -13.31 18.88 -4.29
N ALA A 84 -13.36 18.10 -5.34
CA ALA A 84 -13.85 18.55 -6.64
C ALA A 84 -15.33 18.95 -6.57
N THR A 85 -16.14 18.15 -5.92
CA THR A 85 -17.57 18.43 -5.73
C THR A 85 -17.78 19.69 -4.89
N HIS A 86 -17.01 19.83 -3.83
CA HIS A 86 -17.08 21.02 -2.97
C HIS A 86 -16.70 22.29 -3.71
N SER A 87 -15.61 22.25 -4.47
CA SER A 87 -15.15 23.34 -5.29
C SER A 87 -16.21 23.73 -6.33
N HIS A 88 -16.80 22.75 -6.97
CA HIS A 88 -17.85 22.96 -7.96
C HIS A 88 -19.08 23.60 -7.32
N SER A 89 -19.47 23.13 -6.15
CA SER A 89 -20.60 23.69 -5.39
C SER A 89 -20.36 25.14 -5.03
N ARG A 90 -19.14 25.50 -4.63
CA ARG A 90 -18.80 26.88 -4.30
C ARG A 90 -18.94 27.80 -5.52
N VAL A 91 -18.41 27.38 -6.64
CA VAL A 91 -18.49 28.14 -7.87
C VAL A 91 -19.97 28.35 -8.26
N HIS A 92 -20.76 27.32 -8.11
CA HIS A 92 -22.18 27.35 -8.43
C HIS A 92 -22.95 28.29 -7.50
N LEU A 93 -22.58 28.31 -6.21
CA LEU A 93 -23.23 29.17 -5.24
C LEU A 93 -22.90 30.66 -5.39
N THR A 94 -21.78 30.96 -6.01
CA THR A 94 -21.35 32.36 -6.18
C THR A 94 -21.95 33.00 -7.42
N GLU A 95 -22.59 32.25 -8.25
CA GLU A 95 -23.32 32.78 -9.39
C GLU A 95 -24.71 33.22 -8.94
#